data_8f805d739c86fd34d2b11b83922117b3
#
_entry.id   8f805d739c86fd34d2b11b83922117b3
#
_cell.length_a   1.000
_cell.length_b   1.000
_cell.length_c   1.000
_cell.angle_alpha   90.00
_cell.angle_beta   90.00
_cell.angle_gamma   90.00
#
_symmetry.space_group_name_H-M   'P 1'
#
loop_
_entity.id
_entity.type
_entity.pdbx_description
1 polymer ?
#
loop_
_entity_poly.entity_id
_entity_poly.type
_entity_poly.pdbx_seq_one_letter_code
_entity_poly.pdbx_strand_id
1 'polypeptide(L)'
;MKRNRMPSGLVVLGAVAFVLAGCGKSPQADPASLSSDATAASAPLAPAGPTGAPGIALTDAVIQLPLVQGNPGVAYFTVSQGAGTARKLVGIAVEGAGRAEMHESKTASGVSSMDEVKNVAIEPGKRVNFKPGGYHVMLFDVDKTLKPGMTRELTATFDNDDKTTVLAKVQSGTGGGAMDHMGHM
;
A
#
# COMPACT_ATOMS: atom_id res chain seq x y z
N MET A 1 7.52 -5.45 -45.79
CA MET A 1 6.46 -4.69 -46.48
C MET A 1 5.12 -5.39 -46.31
N LYS A 2 4.27 -4.92 -45.39
CA LYS A 2 2.82 -5.09 -45.43
C LYS A 2 2.18 -3.99 -44.60
N ARG A 3 1.66 -3.00 -45.32
CA ARG A 3 0.82 -1.91 -44.79
C ARG A 3 -0.57 -2.49 -44.55
N ASN A 4 -1.18 -2.27 -43.39
CA ASN A 4 -2.59 -2.51 -43.22
C ASN A 4 -3.28 -1.21 -42.80
N ARG A 5 -4.30 -0.88 -43.60
CA ARG A 5 -5.05 0.37 -43.66
C ARG A 5 -6.11 0.41 -42.54
N MET A 6 -6.30 1.60 -41.99
CA MET A 6 -7.50 1.98 -41.22
C MET A 6 -8.75 2.04 -42.11
N PRO A 7 -9.94 1.83 -41.55
CA PRO A 7 -11.16 2.45 -42.04
C PRO A 7 -11.67 3.52 -41.08
N SER A 8 -11.88 4.70 -41.64
CA SER A 8 -12.71 5.78 -41.09
C SER A 8 -14.19 5.37 -41.18
N GLY A 9 -14.98 5.75 -40.19
CA GLY A 9 -16.45 5.62 -40.20
C GLY A 9 -17.07 6.37 -39.02
N LEU A 10 -17.56 7.44 -39.30
CA LEU A 10 -18.89 8.03 -39.43
C LEU A 10 -19.45 8.65 -38.13
N VAL A 11 -19.53 9.98 -38.22
CA VAL A 11 -20.25 10.91 -37.31
C VAL A 11 -21.74 10.72 -37.46
N VAL A 12 -22.47 10.64 -36.34
CA VAL A 12 -23.91 10.88 -36.31
C VAL A 12 -24.24 11.92 -35.22
N LEU A 13 -24.62 13.08 -35.71
CA LEU A 13 -25.24 14.19 -34.97
C LEU A 13 -26.69 13.83 -34.68
N GLY A 14 -27.11 13.93 -33.43
CA GLY A 14 -28.52 13.82 -33.03
C GLY A 14 -28.87 14.89 -32.01
N ALA A 15 -29.43 16.00 -32.47
CA ALA A 15 -30.01 17.06 -31.66
C ALA A 15 -31.50 16.69 -31.36
N VAL A 16 -31.88 16.72 -30.09
CA VAL A 16 -33.29 16.80 -29.68
C VAL A 16 -33.46 17.86 -28.60
N ALA A 17 -34.09 18.95 -29.00
CA ALA A 17 -34.57 19.99 -28.12
C ALA A 17 -35.97 19.57 -27.57
N PHE A 18 -36.16 19.71 -26.23
CA PHE A 18 -37.49 19.74 -25.65
C PHE A 18 -37.63 20.95 -24.74
N VAL A 19 -38.44 21.89 -25.19
CA VAL A 19 -38.97 23.04 -24.42
C VAL A 19 -40.33 22.62 -23.88
N LEU A 20 -40.57 22.80 -22.59
CA LEU A 20 -41.90 22.98 -22.04
C LEU A 20 -41.85 23.82 -20.78
N ALA A 21 -42.48 25.00 -20.91
CA ALA A 21 -42.76 25.94 -19.87
C ALA A 21 -43.91 25.44 -18.97
N GLY A 22 -43.83 25.71 -17.69
CA GLY A 22 -44.89 25.48 -16.73
C GLY A 22 -44.78 26.49 -15.58
N CYS A 23 -45.54 27.60 -15.68
CA CYS A 23 -45.85 28.56 -14.62
C CYS A 23 -46.77 27.94 -13.55
N GLY A 24 -46.42 28.03 -12.28
CA GLY A 24 -47.25 27.69 -11.13
C GLY A 24 -46.96 28.58 -9.93
N LYS A 25 -47.88 29.38 -9.59
CA LYS A 25 -48.08 30.52 -8.67
C LYS A 25 -47.79 30.18 -7.20
N SER A 26 -47.12 31.09 -6.50
CA SER A 26 -46.96 31.13 -5.04
C SER A 26 -48.30 31.28 -4.29
N PRO A 27 -48.32 30.88 -3.01
CA PRO A 27 -48.51 31.90 -1.99
C PRO A 27 -47.50 31.82 -0.84
N GLN A 28 -47.22 32.98 -0.37
CA GLN A 28 -46.36 33.46 0.69
C GLN A 28 -46.99 33.16 2.07
N ALA A 29 -46.14 32.71 3.01
CA ALA A 29 -46.34 32.94 4.45
C ALA A 29 -44.99 32.81 5.17
N ASP A 30 -44.51 33.91 5.72
CA ASP A 30 -43.43 34.09 6.68
C ASP A 30 -43.93 33.90 8.13
N PRO A 31 -43.08 34.01 9.14
CA PRO A 31 -41.73 33.46 9.40
C PRO A 31 -41.66 32.68 10.73
N ALA A 32 -40.76 31.75 10.83
CA ALA A 32 -40.24 31.38 12.18
C ALA A 32 -38.80 30.94 12.04
N SER A 33 -37.96 31.78 12.57
CA SER A 33 -36.53 31.56 12.85
C SER A 33 -36.29 30.27 13.64
N LEU A 34 -35.53 29.37 13.10
CA LEU A 34 -34.71 28.44 13.88
C LEU A 34 -33.35 28.35 13.20
N SER A 35 -32.41 29.11 13.73
CA SER A 35 -30.98 28.92 13.50
C SER A 35 -30.61 27.51 13.92
N SER A 36 -30.40 26.63 12.97
CA SER A 36 -29.66 25.39 13.20
C SER A 36 -28.26 25.61 12.67
N ASP A 37 -27.37 26.02 13.57
CA ASP A 37 -25.95 25.88 13.43
C ASP A 37 -25.65 24.39 13.16
N ALA A 38 -25.61 24.03 11.90
CA ALA A 38 -25.02 22.77 11.48
C ALA A 38 -23.50 22.97 11.46
N THR A 39 -22.88 22.87 12.62
CA THR A 39 -21.46 22.59 12.74
C THR A 39 -21.21 21.31 11.93
N ALA A 40 -20.69 21.48 10.71
CA ALA A 40 -20.15 20.41 9.92
C ALA A 40 -18.95 19.87 10.69
N ALA A 41 -19.20 18.88 11.55
CA ALA A 41 -18.16 18.04 12.09
C ALA A 41 -17.51 17.36 10.89
N SER A 42 -16.31 17.83 10.53
CA SER A 42 -15.39 17.10 9.66
C SER A 42 -15.16 15.74 10.32
N ALA A 43 -15.89 14.75 9.86
CA ALA A 43 -15.59 13.36 10.20
C ALA A 43 -14.11 13.13 9.84
N PRO A 44 -13.31 12.55 10.72
CA PRO A 44 -11.96 12.13 10.34
C PRO A 44 -12.11 11.23 9.11
N LEU A 45 -11.40 11.55 8.02
CA LEU A 45 -11.27 10.62 6.91
C LEU A 45 -10.77 9.32 7.52
N ALA A 46 -11.62 8.31 7.53
CA ALA A 46 -11.19 6.95 7.81
C ALA A 46 -10.03 6.66 6.86
N PRO A 47 -8.92 6.10 7.34
CA PRO A 47 -7.82 5.76 6.46
C PRO A 47 -8.40 4.93 5.32
N ALA A 48 -8.13 5.35 4.08
CA ALA A 48 -8.55 4.62 2.90
C ALA A 48 -8.13 3.17 3.11
N GLY A 49 -9.10 2.27 3.16
CA GLY A 49 -8.82 0.84 3.33
C GLY A 49 -7.87 0.39 2.21
N PRO A 50 -7.13 -0.70 2.38
CA PRO A 50 -6.10 -1.10 1.45
C PRO A 50 -6.71 -1.22 0.05
N THR A 51 -6.24 -0.35 -0.86
CA THR A 51 -6.52 -0.49 -2.29
C THR A 51 -5.70 -1.69 -2.73
N GLY A 52 -6.34 -2.85 -2.97
CA GLY A 52 -5.58 -4.07 -3.09
C GLY A 52 -6.09 -5.06 -4.10
N ALA A 53 -5.18 -5.90 -4.57
CA ALA A 53 -5.45 -7.07 -5.38
C ALA A 53 -6.51 -7.97 -4.70
N PRO A 54 -7.52 -8.47 -5.45
CA PRO A 54 -8.56 -9.29 -4.86
C PRO A 54 -8.01 -10.50 -4.09
N GLY A 55 -8.42 -10.63 -2.84
CA GLY A 55 -8.00 -11.72 -1.96
C GLY A 55 -6.62 -11.57 -1.32
N ILE A 56 -5.86 -10.53 -1.65
CA ILE A 56 -4.56 -10.23 -1.02
C ILE A 56 -4.76 -9.20 0.09
N ALA A 57 -4.10 -9.45 1.22
CA ALA A 57 -4.00 -8.48 2.31
C ALA A 57 -2.54 -8.30 2.73
N LEU A 58 -2.16 -7.04 2.96
CA LEU A 58 -0.90 -6.64 3.59
C LEU A 58 -1.22 -6.12 4.99
N THR A 59 -0.52 -6.61 6.00
CA THR A 59 -0.68 -6.20 7.39
C THR A 59 0.66 -6.05 8.09
N ASP A 60 0.64 -5.42 9.25
CA ASP A 60 1.79 -5.31 10.16
C ASP A 60 3.04 -4.68 9.52
N ALA A 61 2.82 -3.73 8.60
CA ALA A 61 3.90 -3.11 7.85
C ALA A 61 4.71 -2.13 8.71
N VAL A 62 6.01 -2.35 8.75
CA VAL A 62 6.99 -1.55 9.50
C VAL A 62 8.21 -1.27 8.63
N ILE A 63 8.68 -0.05 8.66
CA ILE A 63 9.94 0.39 8.07
C ILE A 63 10.91 0.70 9.20
N GLN A 64 12.01 0.01 9.25
CA GLN A 64 13.12 0.30 10.17
C GLN A 64 14.18 1.14 9.45
N LEU A 65 14.41 2.33 9.95
CA LEU A 65 15.44 3.22 9.43
C LEU A 65 16.84 2.68 9.75
N PRO A 66 17.82 2.94 8.89
CA PRO A 66 19.20 2.56 9.21
C PRO A 66 19.70 3.31 10.45
N LEU A 67 20.50 2.63 11.27
CA LEU A 67 21.18 3.25 12.42
C LEU A 67 22.17 4.34 12.00
N VAL A 68 22.81 4.15 10.85
CA VAL A 68 23.76 5.08 10.25
C VAL A 68 23.22 5.50 8.89
N GLN A 69 23.16 6.80 8.66
CA GLN A 69 22.72 7.34 7.38
C GLN A 69 23.60 6.83 6.24
N GLY A 70 22.97 6.48 5.11
CA GLY A 70 23.64 5.91 3.96
C GLY A 70 23.68 4.38 3.96
N ASN A 71 23.44 3.73 5.08
CA ASN A 71 23.21 2.29 5.13
C ASN A 71 21.76 1.95 4.70
N PRO A 72 21.51 0.72 4.24
CA PRO A 72 20.16 0.28 3.94
C PRO A 72 19.25 0.25 5.18
N GLY A 73 17.99 0.65 5.00
CA GLY A 73 16.91 0.36 5.93
C GLY A 73 16.31 -1.02 5.64
N VAL A 74 15.32 -1.42 6.44
CA VAL A 74 14.64 -2.72 6.27
C VAL A 74 13.14 -2.53 6.42
N ALA A 75 12.35 -3.21 5.59
CA ALA A 75 10.90 -3.29 5.79
C ALA A 75 10.45 -4.73 6.09
N TYR A 76 9.47 -4.81 6.97
CA TYR A 76 8.81 -6.05 7.39
C TYR A 76 7.31 -5.88 7.24
N PHE A 77 6.62 -6.93 6.86
CA PHE A 77 5.17 -6.98 6.75
C PHE A 77 4.69 -8.42 6.65
N THR A 78 3.39 -8.60 6.74
CA THR A 78 2.74 -9.88 6.46
C THR A 78 1.93 -9.75 5.18
N VAL A 79 2.11 -10.67 4.25
CA VAL A 79 1.25 -10.81 3.07
C VAL A 79 0.44 -12.11 3.20
N SER A 80 -0.85 -12.04 2.95
CA SER A 80 -1.73 -13.21 2.98
C SER A 80 -2.64 -13.22 1.77
N GLN A 81 -2.94 -14.41 1.29
CA GLN A 81 -3.96 -14.61 0.27
C GLN A 81 -5.10 -15.45 0.86
N GLY A 82 -6.33 -14.90 0.81
CA GLY A 82 -7.53 -15.61 1.25
C GLY A 82 -7.99 -16.61 0.21
N ALA A 83 -8.79 -16.17 -0.75
CA ALA A 83 -9.31 -16.99 -1.83
C ALA A 83 -8.71 -16.57 -3.17
N GLY A 84 -8.76 -17.43 -4.16
CA GLY A 84 -8.30 -17.17 -5.53
C GLY A 84 -7.12 -18.04 -5.94
N THR A 85 -6.47 -17.67 -7.04
CA THR A 85 -5.28 -18.37 -7.58
C THR A 85 -4.03 -17.97 -6.81
N ALA A 86 -3.08 -18.89 -6.66
CA ALA A 86 -1.75 -18.58 -6.12
C ALA A 86 -1.12 -17.42 -6.91
N ARG A 87 -0.45 -16.52 -6.19
CA ARG A 87 0.25 -15.35 -6.74
C ARG A 87 1.73 -15.41 -6.41
N LYS A 88 2.52 -14.66 -7.16
CA LYS A 88 3.92 -14.41 -6.79
C LYS A 88 4.07 -12.92 -6.51
N LEU A 89 4.60 -12.60 -5.34
CA LEU A 89 5.08 -11.26 -5.04
C LEU A 89 6.38 -11.07 -5.82
N VAL A 90 6.43 -10.10 -6.73
CA VAL A 90 7.56 -9.89 -7.65
C VAL A 90 8.27 -8.56 -7.42
N GLY A 91 7.67 -7.65 -6.65
CA GLY A 91 8.28 -6.36 -6.37
C GLY A 91 7.68 -5.68 -5.15
N ILE A 92 8.50 -4.84 -4.52
CA ILE A 92 8.10 -3.96 -3.43
C ILE A 92 8.60 -2.55 -3.75
N ALA A 93 7.76 -1.56 -3.47
CA ALA A 93 8.15 -0.16 -3.46
C ALA A 93 7.76 0.44 -2.12
N VAL A 94 8.61 1.33 -1.59
CA VAL A 94 8.37 2.04 -0.34
C VAL A 94 8.57 3.52 -0.57
N GLU A 95 7.57 4.32 -0.19
CA GLU A 95 7.66 5.77 -0.28
C GLU A 95 8.81 6.29 0.59
N GLY A 96 9.75 7.03 -0.03
CA GLY A 96 10.95 7.53 0.61
C GLY A 96 12.15 6.58 0.59
N ALA A 97 12.09 5.50 -0.20
CA ALA A 97 13.23 4.69 -0.56
C ALA A 97 13.44 4.73 -2.08
N GLY A 98 14.69 4.90 -2.53
CA GLY A 98 15.01 4.93 -3.97
C GLY A 98 14.92 3.56 -4.61
N ARG A 99 15.19 2.49 -3.82
CA ARG A 99 15.17 1.10 -4.28
C ARG A 99 14.81 0.16 -3.13
N ALA A 100 14.05 -0.90 -3.44
CA ALA A 100 13.70 -1.95 -2.49
C ALA A 100 13.98 -3.32 -3.11
N GLU A 101 14.62 -4.20 -2.36
CA GLU A 101 14.99 -5.55 -2.78
C GLU A 101 14.53 -6.57 -1.74
N MET A 102 13.90 -7.66 -2.21
CA MET A 102 13.51 -8.76 -1.33
C MET A 102 14.70 -9.68 -1.09
N HIS A 103 14.94 -10.02 0.16
CA HIS A 103 15.98 -10.94 0.59
C HIS A 103 15.41 -12.03 1.49
N GLU A 104 16.12 -13.15 1.56
CA GLU A 104 15.83 -14.23 2.49
C GLU A 104 17.09 -14.54 3.31
N SER A 105 16.97 -14.44 4.63
CA SER A 105 18.01 -14.91 5.54
C SER A 105 17.73 -16.36 5.91
N LYS A 106 18.76 -17.19 5.86
CA LYS A 106 18.71 -18.60 6.28
C LYS A 106 19.87 -18.89 7.22
N THR A 107 19.63 -19.73 8.21
CA THR A 107 20.68 -20.27 9.05
C THR A 107 20.66 -21.78 8.92
N ALA A 108 21.73 -22.35 8.39
CA ALA A 108 21.92 -23.78 8.25
C ALA A 108 23.25 -24.18 8.90
N SER A 109 23.21 -25.15 9.79
CA SER A 109 24.42 -25.66 10.48
C SER A 109 25.26 -24.56 11.15
N GLY A 110 24.60 -23.52 11.69
CA GLY A 110 25.29 -22.40 12.36
C GLY A 110 25.87 -21.34 11.40
N VAL A 111 25.71 -21.51 10.09
CA VAL A 111 26.13 -20.54 9.08
C VAL A 111 24.89 -19.76 8.61
N SER A 112 24.95 -18.44 8.70
CA SER A 112 23.91 -17.56 8.18
C SER A 112 24.26 -17.10 6.77
N SER A 113 23.31 -17.20 5.84
CA SER A 113 23.36 -16.61 4.51
C SER A 113 22.22 -15.62 4.34
N MET A 114 22.37 -14.68 3.41
CA MET A 114 21.35 -13.75 2.97
C MET A 114 21.41 -13.69 1.44
N ASP A 115 20.33 -14.06 0.82
CA ASP A 115 20.22 -14.16 -0.63
C ASP A 115 19.10 -13.27 -1.14
N GLU A 116 19.33 -12.57 -2.26
CA GLU A 116 18.28 -11.83 -2.93
C GLU A 116 17.28 -12.82 -3.56
N VAL A 117 15.99 -12.55 -3.37
CA VAL A 117 14.89 -13.34 -3.96
C VAL A 117 14.08 -12.49 -4.93
N LYS A 118 13.93 -12.97 -6.15
CA LYS A 118 13.20 -12.24 -7.20
C LYS A 118 11.68 -12.37 -7.11
N ASN A 119 11.20 -13.38 -6.43
CA ASN A 119 9.77 -13.58 -6.19
C ASN A 119 9.54 -14.46 -4.96
N VAL A 120 8.37 -14.26 -4.35
CA VAL A 120 7.92 -15.06 -3.20
C VAL A 120 6.51 -15.57 -3.53
N ALA A 121 6.32 -16.89 -3.47
CA ALA A 121 5.00 -17.49 -3.72
C ALA A 121 4.04 -17.23 -2.56
N ILE A 122 2.84 -16.77 -2.90
CA ILE A 122 1.73 -16.56 -1.97
C ILE A 122 0.61 -17.50 -2.37
N GLU A 123 0.41 -18.55 -1.59
CA GLU A 123 -0.60 -19.57 -1.86
C GLU A 123 -1.95 -19.21 -1.22
N PRO A 124 -3.07 -19.62 -1.82
CA PRO A 124 -4.40 -19.44 -1.23
C PRO A 124 -4.49 -20.04 0.17
N GLY A 125 -5.10 -19.28 1.09
CA GLY A 125 -5.22 -19.66 2.50
C GLY A 125 -3.90 -19.60 3.28
N LYS A 126 -2.81 -19.15 2.66
CA LYS A 126 -1.49 -19.05 3.30
C LYS A 126 -1.12 -17.61 3.61
N ARG A 127 -0.15 -17.51 4.52
CA ARG A 127 0.45 -16.25 4.96
C ARG A 127 1.97 -16.37 4.87
N VAL A 128 2.61 -15.35 4.32
CA VAL A 128 4.07 -15.21 4.31
C VAL A 128 4.43 -14.01 5.17
N ASN A 129 5.31 -14.23 6.14
CA ASN A 129 5.76 -13.19 7.05
C ASN A 129 7.16 -12.72 6.63
N PHE A 130 7.28 -11.47 6.30
CA PHE A 130 8.56 -10.79 6.16
C PHE A 130 8.99 -10.32 7.54
N LYS A 131 10.02 -10.93 8.10
CA LYS A 131 10.47 -10.76 9.49
C LYS A 131 12.00 -10.98 9.62
N PRO A 132 12.62 -10.53 10.70
CA PRO A 132 14.01 -10.83 10.98
C PRO A 132 14.31 -12.34 10.93
N GLY A 133 15.42 -12.70 10.31
CA GLY A 133 15.84 -14.11 10.18
C GLY A 133 15.08 -14.93 9.13
N GLY A 134 14.25 -14.28 8.31
CA GLY A 134 13.52 -14.87 7.19
C GLY A 134 13.48 -13.90 6.01
N TYR A 135 12.35 -13.88 5.30
CA TYR A 135 12.13 -12.88 4.26
C TYR A 135 12.12 -11.49 4.87
N HIS A 136 12.72 -10.53 4.17
CA HIS A 136 12.73 -9.11 4.52
C HIS A 136 12.99 -8.27 3.26
N VAL A 137 12.75 -6.98 3.34
CA VAL A 137 12.99 -6.06 2.23
C VAL A 137 14.08 -5.08 2.62
N MET A 138 15.17 -5.08 1.88
CA MET A 138 16.25 -4.10 2.00
C MET A 138 15.86 -2.82 1.27
N LEU A 139 15.99 -1.69 1.96
CA LEU A 139 15.65 -0.36 1.44
C LEU A 139 16.94 0.45 1.24
N PHE A 140 17.22 0.79 -0.01
CA PHE A 140 18.39 1.59 -0.38
C PHE A 140 17.97 3.02 -0.69
N ASP A 141 18.92 3.94 -0.56
CA ASP A 141 18.72 5.36 -0.81
C ASP A 141 17.52 5.92 -0.03
N VAL A 142 17.48 5.60 1.27
CA VAL A 142 16.42 6.02 2.19
C VAL A 142 16.51 7.52 2.40
N ASP A 143 15.38 8.22 2.18
CA ASP A 143 15.27 9.66 2.34
C ASP A 143 15.60 10.08 3.79
N LYS A 144 16.52 11.03 3.92
CA LYS A 144 16.97 11.59 5.21
C LYS A 144 15.87 12.33 5.97
N THR A 145 14.76 12.67 5.29
CA THR A 145 13.61 13.33 5.92
C THR A 145 12.70 12.35 6.65
N LEU A 146 12.86 11.03 6.42
CA LEU A 146 12.11 10.01 7.15
C LEU A 146 12.54 9.98 8.62
N LYS A 147 11.55 10.02 9.51
CA LYS A 147 11.76 9.98 10.95
C LYS A 147 10.85 8.96 11.61
N PRO A 148 11.29 8.37 12.72
CA PRO A 148 10.44 7.50 13.53
C PRO A 148 9.12 8.20 13.90
N GLY A 149 8.03 7.44 13.88
CA GLY A 149 6.69 7.93 14.13
C GLY A 149 5.91 8.32 12.87
N MET A 150 6.58 8.51 11.74
CA MET A 150 5.91 8.73 10.46
C MET A 150 5.26 7.45 9.94
N THR A 151 4.36 7.60 8.97
CA THR A 151 3.84 6.51 8.14
C THR A 151 4.21 6.76 6.69
N ARG A 152 4.44 5.68 5.92
CA ARG A 152 4.75 5.71 4.50
C ARG A 152 4.04 4.57 3.78
N GLU A 153 3.76 4.78 2.52
CA GLU A 153 3.16 3.74 1.71
C GLU A 153 4.19 2.66 1.37
N LEU A 154 3.79 1.41 1.57
CA LEU A 154 4.46 0.22 1.09
C LEU A 154 3.55 -0.44 0.08
N THR A 155 4.01 -0.57 -1.16
CA THR A 155 3.27 -1.17 -2.28
C THR A 155 3.93 -2.47 -2.69
N ALA A 156 3.16 -3.54 -2.66
CA ALA A 156 3.52 -4.85 -3.19
C ALA A 156 2.97 -5.01 -4.61
N THR A 157 3.79 -5.51 -5.52
CA THR A 157 3.43 -5.83 -6.92
C THR A 157 3.48 -7.33 -7.13
N PHE A 158 2.46 -7.88 -7.77
CA PHE A 158 2.31 -9.31 -8.03
C PHE A 158 2.55 -9.64 -9.50
N ASP A 159 2.68 -10.94 -9.81
CA ASP A 159 3.01 -11.48 -11.14
C ASP A 159 1.99 -11.22 -12.25
N ASN A 160 0.81 -10.73 -11.89
CA ASN A 160 -0.24 -10.29 -12.80
C ASN A 160 -0.38 -8.76 -12.87
N ASP A 161 0.65 -8.01 -12.43
CA ASP A 161 0.69 -6.55 -12.33
C ASP A 161 -0.29 -5.93 -11.33
N ASP A 162 -1.04 -6.74 -10.58
CA ASP A 162 -1.85 -6.25 -9.48
C ASP A 162 -0.96 -5.66 -8.37
N LYS A 163 -1.47 -4.63 -7.71
CA LYS A 163 -0.77 -3.95 -6.63
C LYS A 163 -1.63 -3.88 -5.38
N THR A 164 -0.99 -3.99 -4.23
CA THR A 164 -1.63 -3.77 -2.93
C THR A 164 -0.76 -2.83 -2.12
N THR A 165 -1.36 -1.79 -1.56
CA THR A 165 -0.66 -0.78 -0.77
C THR A 165 -1.13 -0.82 0.68
N VAL A 166 -0.20 -0.64 1.61
CA VAL A 166 -0.46 -0.51 3.05
C VAL A 166 0.35 0.64 3.63
N LEU A 167 -0.16 1.28 4.67
CA LEU A 167 0.60 2.26 5.44
C LEU A 167 1.53 1.54 6.42
N ALA A 168 2.82 1.69 6.23
CA ALA A 168 3.86 1.15 7.08
C ALA A 168 4.31 2.19 8.11
N LYS A 169 4.48 1.77 9.37
CA LYS A 169 5.00 2.62 10.44
C LYS A 169 6.52 2.72 10.33
N VAL A 170 7.04 3.95 10.37
CA VAL A 170 8.48 4.19 10.37
C VAL A 170 8.98 4.14 11.82
N GLN A 171 10.02 3.33 12.06
CA GLN A 171 10.65 3.14 13.37
C GLN A 171 12.17 3.34 13.28
N SER A 172 12.79 3.63 14.40
CA SER A 172 14.26 3.57 14.50
C SER A 172 14.75 2.15 14.24
N GLY A 173 15.86 2.01 13.55
CA GLY A 173 16.55 0.73 13.47
C GLY A 173 16.88 0.25 14.87
N THR A 174 16.50 -0.96 15.22
CA THR A 174 17.03 -1.66 16.37
C THR A 174 18.31 -2.35 15.89
N GLY A 175 19.45 -2.01 16.50
CA GLY A 175 20.66 -2.82 16.31
C GLY A 175 20.28 -4.25 16.66
N GLY A 176 20.49 -5.19 15.71
CA GLY A 176 20.08 -6.59 15.88
C GLY A 176 20.58 -7.14 17.21
N GLY A 177 19.64 -7.55 18.06
CA GLY A 177 19.94 -8.20 19.34
C GLY A 177 19.66 -7.36 20.58
N ALA A 178 18.40 -6.89 20.77
CA ALA A 178 17.90 -6.76 22.13
C ALA A 178 17.57 -8.19 22.60
N MET A 179 18.55 -8.91 23.09
CA MET A 179 18.33 -10.01 24.02
C MET A 179 17.73 -9.35 25.27
N ASP A 180 16.43 -9.54 25.45
CA ASP A 180 15.78 -9.30 26.73
C ASP A 180 16.40 -10.24 27.74
N HIS A 181 17.49 -9.79 28.38
CA HIS A 181 17.93 -10.36 29.63
C HIS A 181 16.94 -9.92 30.69
N MET A 182 15.81 -10.64 30.81
CA MET A 182 15.08 -10.66 32.07
C MET A 182 16.03 -11.24 33.13
N GLY A 183 16.59 -10.31 33.93
CA GLY A 183 17.33 -10.65 35.10
C GLY A 183 16.44 -11.40 36.08
N HIS A 184 16.81 -12.62 36.34
CA HIS A 184 16.38 -13.33 37.54
C HIS A 184 17.10 -12.70 38.72
N MET A 185 16.35 -12.05 39.59
CA MET A 185 16.61 -11.94 41.01
C MET A 185 15.67 -12.86 41.78
#